data_69605113b350554ef3d11396e9afec45
#
_entry.id   69605113b350554ef3d11396e9afec45
#
_cell.length_a   1.000
_cell.length_b   1.000
_cell.length_c   1.000
_cell.angle_alpha   90.00
_cell.angle_beta   90.00
_cell.angle_gamma   90.00
#
_symmetry.space_group_name_H-M   'P 1'
#
loop_
_entity.id
_entity.type
_entity.pdbx_description
1 polymer ?
#
loop_
_entity_poly.entity_id
_entity_poly.type
_entity_poly.pdbx_seq_one_letter_code
_entity_poly.pdbx_strand_id
1 'polypeptide(L)'
;DPMNFKLLINDLRFDTTNIKYVADVSIATISFDPKNSELQDAANKLVGWCRSNGMALNTKKTKELVIHFGKRVDKKSIPYIVINETNIDRVESFKLLGVYFSSDPSWSTHVDYIVSKAARRLFVICQLVRAGISKCGIVLVYCSLVRSILEYACPVWHCGLKKSQSLETEAVQKRCLRILYPDLSYANALSITGLERLDERRESIVRKLFNQAKNPDHDLNKLLPHKNSDTYKPVTRDCYPYTIPKARTSSSGHSFV
;
A
#
# COMPACT_ATOMS: atom_id res chain seq x y z
N ASP A 1 18.82 -18.45 8.35
CA ASP A 1 17.55 -18.99 7.86
C ASP A 1 16.40 -18.03 8.24
N PRO A 2 15.55 -17.61 7.31
CA PRO A 2 14.40 -16.71 7.57
C PRO A 2 13.42 -17.23 8.63
N MET A 3 13.28 -18.54 8.75
CA MET A 3 12.42 -19.17 9.78
C MET A 3 12.99 -19.02 11.19
N ASN A 4 14.27 -19.25 11.35
CA ASN A 4 14.92 -19.10 12.65
C ASN A 4 14.89 -17.63 13.10
N PHE A 5 15.06 -16.69 12.16
CA PHE A 5 14.95 -15.26 12.48
C PHE A 5 13.53 -14.86 12.90
N LYS A 6 12.48 -15.42 12.28
CA LYS A 6 11.10 -15.18 12.71
C LYS A 6 10.82 -15.65 14.13
N LEU A 7 11.35 -16.82 14.50
CA LEU A 7 11.23 -17.34 15.87
C LEU A 7 11.94 -16.43 16.86
N LEU A 8 13.15 -15.99 16.52
CA LEU A 8 13.96 -15.14 17.37
C LEU A 8 13.33 -13.75 17.59
N ILE A 9 12.77 -13.11 16.55
CA ILE A 9 12.21 -11.75 16.64
C ILE A 9 10.81 -11.72 17.27
N ASN A 10 10.20 -12.87 17.51
CA ASN A 10 8.82 -12.94 18.00
C ASN A 10 8.67 -12.44 19.44
N ASP A 11 9.72 -12.52 20.25
CA ASP A 11 9.75 -12.04 21.64
C ASP A 11 9.90 -10.52 21.76
N LEU A 12 10.39 -9.85 20.69
CA LEU A 12 10.46 -8.39 20.66
C LEU A 12 9.04 -7.78 20.65
N ARG A 13 8.69 -7.07 21.70
CA ARG A 13 7.39 -6.42 21.87
C ARG A 13 7.55 -4.91 21.92
N PHE A 14 6.66 -4.19 21.26
CA PHE A 14 6.56 -2.73 21.31
C PHE A 14 5.19 -2.34 21.82
N ASP A 15 5.12 -1.21 22.49
CA ASP A 15 3.86 -0.59 22.94
C ASP A 15 3.21 0.23 21.80
N THR A 16 3.91 0.40 20.72
CA THR A 16 3.50 1.11 19.50
C THR A 16 3.10 0.14 18.40
N THR A 17 2.41 0.63 17.37
CA THR A 17 2.10 -0.17 16.17
C THR A 17 3.39 -0.63 15.49
N ASN A 18 3.56 -1.92 15.36
CA ASN A 18 4.73 -2.49 14.71
C ASN A 18 4.36 -3.64 13.79
N ILE A 19 5.13 -3.78 12.70
CA ILE A 19 5.02 -4.86 11.73
C ILE A 19 6.40 -5.46 11.55
N LYS A 20 6.50 -6.77 11.69
CA LYS A 20 7.72 -7.54 11.50
C LYS A 20 7.56 -8.44 10.29
N TYR A 21 8.43 -8.29 9.32
CA TYR A 21 8.43 -9.12 8.12
C TYR A 21 9.84 -9.63 7.84
N VAL A 22 10.09 -10.89 8.18
CA VAL A 22 11.41 -11.51 8.10
C VAL A 22 12.44 -10.66 8.88
N ALA A 23 13.41 -10.06 8.21
CA ALA A 23 14.44 -9.19 8.80
C ALA A 23 14.04 -7.70 8.83
N ASP A 24 12.89 -7.33 8.27
CA ASP A 24 12.43 -5.95 8.24
C ASP A 24 11.49 -5.69 9.44
N VAL A 25 11.78 -4.64 10.19
CA VAL A 25 10.94 -4.16 11.29
C VAL A 25 10.47 -2.76 10.93
N SER A 26 9.17 -2.56 10.93
CA SER A 26 8.54 -1.25 10.75
C SER A 26 7.82 -0.87 12.04
N ILE A 27 8.11 0.32 12.56
CA ILE A 27 7.48 0.87 13.75
C ILE A 27 6.76 2.14 13.33
N ALA A 28 5.51 2.30 13.72
CA ALA A 28 4.71 3.48 13.44
C ALA A 28 4.07 4.00 14.71
N THR A 29 4.08 5.33 14.86
CA THR A 29 3.37 6.05 15.93
C THR A 29 2.50 7.12 15.30
N ILE A 30 1.38 7.42 15.95
CA ILE A 30 0.54 8.57 15.60
C ILE A 30 0.71 9.57 16.74
N SER A 31 1.28 10.73 16.44
CA SER A 31 1.47 11.78 17.43
C SER A 31 0.84 13.09 16.97
N PHE A 32 0.24 13.79 17.91
CA PHE A 32 -0.24 15.16 17.74
C PHE A 32 0.80 16.18 18.23
N ASP A 33 1.81 15.73 18.97
CA ASP A 33 2.94 16.54 19.45
C ASP A 33 4.21 16.15 18.67
N PRO A 34 4.84 17.11 17.94
CA PRO A 34 6.09 16.87 17.26
C PRO A 34 7.26 16.44 18.15
N LYS A 35 7.17 16.73 19.46
CA LYS A 35 8.22 16.40 20.43
C LYS A 35 8.01 15.05 21.12
N ASN A 36 6.99 14.28 20.72
CA ASN A 36 6.71 12.97 21.31
C ASN A 36 7.91 12.01 21.12
N SER A 37 8.40 11.47 22.23
CA SER A 37 9.56 10.57 22.27
C SER A 37 9.23 9.10 22.00
N GLU A 38 7.96 8.72 21.86
CA GLU A 38 7.53 7.31 21.74
C GLU A 38 8.28 6.53 20.66
N LEU A 39 8.51 7.16 19.49
CA LEU A 39 9.23 6.51 18.41
C LEU A 39 10.72 6.34 18.74
N GLN A 40 11.32 7.32 19.44
CA GLN A 40 12.71 7.20 19.92
C GLN A 40 12.84 6.10 20.98
N ASP A 41 11.88 5.99 21.89
CA ASP A 41 11.88 4.94 22.92
C ASP A 41 11.74 3.55 22.29
N ALA A 42 10.87 3.42 21.29
CA ALA A 42 10.76 2.17 20.52
C ALA A 42 12.04 1.84 19.76
N ALA A 43 12.73 2.84 19.19
CA ALA A 43 14.03 2.65 18.54
C ALA A 43 15.12 2.21 19.54
N ASN A 44 15.17 2.80 20.72
CA ASN A 44 16.09 2.43 21.81
C ASN A 44 15.84 0.99 22.27
N LYS A 45 14.56 0.59 22.42
CA LYS A 45 14.15 -0.78 22.76
C LYS A 45 14.61 -1.78 21.71
N LEU A 46 14.46 -1.44 20.41
CA LEU A 46 14.96 -2.27 19.30
C LEU A 46 16.48 -2.44 19.35
N VAL A 47 17.21 -1.35 19.58
CA VAL A 47 18.69 -1.39 19.69
C VAL A 47 19.13 -2.27 20.87
N GLY A 48 18.49 -2.11 22.02
CA GLY A 48 18.76 -2.93 23.21
C GLY A 48 18.52 -4.41 22.93
N TRP A 49 17.40 -4.76 22.31
CA TRP A 49 17.08 -6.13 21.93
C TRP A 49 18.08 -6.70 20.90
N CYS A 50 18.46 -5.93 19.88
CA CYS A 50 19.49 -6.35 18.94
C CYS A 50 20.80 -6.66 19.64
N ARG A 51 21.25 -5.81 20.56
CA ARG A 51 22.48 -6.00 21.33
C ARG A 51 22.44 -7.26 22.19
N SER A 52 21.31 -7.50 22.88
CA SER A 52 21.13 -8.69 23.71
C SER A 52 21.13 -10.00 22.90
N ASN A 53 20.74 -9.93 21.62
CA ASN A 53 20.69 -11.09 20.73
C ASN A 53 21.91 -11.18 19.78
N GLY A 54 22.99 -10.42 20.04
CA GLY A 54 24.20 -10.45 19.21
C GLY A 54 24.00 -9.95 17.78
N MET A 55 22.98 -9.10 17.55
CA MET A 55 22.67 -8.53 16.24
C MET A 55 23.05 -7.05 16.17
N ALA A 56 23.35 -6.58 14.96
CA ALA A 56 23.60 -5.18 14.67
C ALA A 56 22.50 -4.61 13.79
N LEU A 57 21.91 -3.49 14.22
CA LEU A 57 20.96 -2.75 13.41
C LEU A 57 21.69 -1.99 12.29
N ASN A 58 21.22 -2.14 11.05
CA ASN A 58 21.80 -1.42 9.91
C ASN A 58 21.21 -0.01 9.81
N THR A 59 21.86 0.96 10.46
CA THR A 59 21.42 2.36 10.48
C THR A 59 21.39 3.00 9.08
N LYS A 60 22.27 2.59 8.16
CA LYS A 60 22.29 3.10 6.77
C LYS A 60 21.07 2.70 5.97
N LYS A 61 20.51 1.51 6.25
CA LYS A 61 19.27 1.01 5.61
C LYS A 61 18.01 1.44 6.37
N THR A 62 18.13 1.79 7.64
CA THR A 62 17.02 2.30 8.44
C THR A 62 16.66 3.71 7.96
N LYS A 63 15.38 3.96 7.76
CA LYS A 63 14.86 5.24 7.28
C LYS A 63 13.69 5.69 8.14
N GLU A 64 13.54 6.98 8.29
CA GLU A 64 12.40 7.63 8.93
C GLU A 64 11.53 8.27 7.85
N LEU A 65 10.23 7.99 7.86
CA LEU A 65 9.25 8.65 7.01
C LEU A 65 8.22 9.35 7.90
N VAL A 66 8.14 10.66 7.79
CA VAL A 66 7.14 11.47 8.50
C VAL A 66 5.99 11.77 7.55
N ILE A 67 4.81 11.20 7.84
CA ILE A 67 3.59 11.45 7.07
C ILE A 67 2.76 12.46 7.88
N HIS A 68 2.39 13.58 7.28
CA HIS A 68 1.59 14.59 7.94
C HIS A 68 0.31 14.86 7.16
N PHE A 69 -0.80 14.91 7.88
CA PHE A 69 -2.13 15.15 7.33
C PHE A 69 -2.58 16.62 7.50
N GLY A 70 -1.77 17.45 8.13
CA GLY A 70 -2.04 18.86 8.41
C GLY A 70 -1.28 19.81 7.49
N LYS A 71 -1.87 21.00 7.23
CA LYS A 71 -1.25 22.03 6.35
C LYS A 71 -0.13 22.82 7.01
N ARG A 72 0.11 22.71 8.34
CA ARG A 72 0.96 23.64 9.12
C ARG A 72 2.04 22.96 9.98
N VAL A 73 2.40 21.72 9.69
CA VAL A 73 3.49 21.08 10.44
C VAL A 73 4.82 21.47 9.80
N ASP A 74 5.64 22.20 10.53
CA ASP A 74 7.03 22.42 10.13
C ASP A 74 7.82 21.13 10.37
N LYS A 75 8.17 20.43 9.31
CA LYS A 75 8.97 19.19 9.36
C LYS A 75 10.31 19.38 10.08
N LYS A 76 10.84 20.62 10.09
CA LYS A 76 12.11 20.94 10.76
C LYS A 76 11.99 20.96 12.28
N SER A 77 10.78 21.14 12.81
CA SER A 77 10.53 21.13 14.25
C SER A 77 10.49 19.72 14.86
N ILE A 78 10.37 18.68 14.02
CA ILE A 78 10.33 17.29 14.48
C ILE A 78 11.77 16.80 14.68
N PRO A 79 12.15 16.34 15.89
CA PRO A 79 13.48 15.82 16.15
C PRO A 79 13.78 14.59 15.28
N TYR A 80 15.05 14.40 14.91
CA TYR A 80 15.48 13.19 14.22
C TYR A 80 15.55 12.01 15.18
N ILE A 81 15.23 10.83 14.68
CA ILE A 81 15.48 9.58 15.43
C ILE A 81 16.99 9.32 15.44
N VAL A 82 17.51 9.08 16.64
CA VAL A 82 18.94 8.80 16.86
C VAL A 82 19.10 7.32 17.22
N ILE A 83 19.96 6.62 16.49
CA ILE A 83 20.32 5.22 16.75
C ILE A 83 21.85 5.10 16.79
N ASN A 84 22.41 4.63 17.90
CA ASN A 84 23.85 4.53 18.11
C ASN A 84 24.57 5.84 17.76
N GLU A 85 24.12 6.95 18.34
CA GLU A 85 24.67 8.30 18.13
C GLU A 85 24.59 8.81 16.68
N THR A 86 23.88 8.10 15.80
CA THR A 86 23.72 8.46 14.40
C THR A 86 22.27 8.88 14.13
N ASN A 87 22.08 10.05 13.52
CA ASN A 87 20.77 10.47 13.05
C ASN A 87 20.32 9.55 11.91
N ILE A 88 19.10 9.04 12.01
CA ILE A 88 18.49 8.26 10.93
C ILE A 88 18.05 9.19 9.82
N ASP A 89 18.34 8.79 8.57
CA ASP A 89 17.95 9.54 7.39
C ASP A 89 16.44 9.68 7.29
N ARG A 90 15.95 10.91 7.32
CA ARG A 90 14.55 11.24 7.04
C ARG A 90 14.36 11.36 5.53
N VAL A 91 13.44 10.56 5.00
CA VAL A 91 13.18 10.49 3.56
C VAL A 91 11.79 11.00 3.21
N GLU A 92 11.62 11.53 2.00
CA GLU A 92 10.33 11.98 1.48
C GLU A 92 9.47 10.83 0.93
N SER A 93 10.10 9.73 0.55
CA SER A 93 9.41 8.51 0.16
C SER A 93 10.23 7.27 0.50
N PHE A 94 9.54 6.19 0.81
CA PHE A 94 10.16 4.92 1.16
C PHE A 94 9.38 3.74 0.57
N LYS A 95 10.09 2.76 0.05
CA LYS A 95 9.50 1.54 -0.51
C LYS A 95 9.46 0.44 0.56
N LEU A 96 8.26 0.19 1.09
CA LEU A 96 8.01 -0.87 2.06
C LEU A 96 7.27 -2.03 1.38
N LEU A 97 7.83 -3.23 1.43
CA LEU A 97 7.22 -4.46 0.87
C LEU A 97 6.69 -4.29 -0.56
N GLY A 98 7.39 -3.51 -1.38
CA GLY A 98 7.00 -3.29 -2.79
C GLY A 98 6.08 -2.09 -3.04
N VAL A 99 5.52 -1.47 -2.01
CA VAL A 99 4.68 -0.27 -2.08
C VAL A 99 5.48 0.96 -1.69
N TYR A 100 5.37 2.05 -2.46
CA TYR A 100 5.97 3.33 -2.09
C TYR A 100 5.01 4.14 -1.23
N PHE A 101 5.47 4.50 -0.05
CA PHE A 101 4.82 5.47 0.84
C PHE A 101 5.55 6.80 0.70
N SER A 102 4.81 7.90 0.68
CA SER A 102 5.35 9.26 0.58
C SER A 102 4.98 10.08 1.82
N SER A 103 5.77 11.09 2.11
CA SER A 103 5.52 12.03 3.22
C SER A 103 4.24 12.85 3.01
N ASP A 104 3.83 13.04 1.77
CA ASP A 104 2.49 13.50 1.40
C ASP A 104 1.55 12.28 1.26
N PRO A 105 0.29 12.38 1.61
CA PRO A 105 -0.67 11.27 1.52
C PRO A 105 -1.10 10.98 0.06
N SER A 106 -0.29 11.33 -0.93
CA SER A 106 -0.54 11.04 -2.33
C SER A 106 0.09 9.70 -2.73
N TRP A 107 -0.49 9.03 -3.70
CA TRP A 107 0.04 7.80 -4.27
C TRP A 107 0.83 8.03 -5.56
N SER A 108 1.20 9.29 -5.88
CA SER A 108 1.86 9.64 -7.14
C SER A 108 3.13 8.83 -7.38
N THR A 109 4.06 8.83 -6.42
CA THR A 109 5.32 8.07 -6.52
C THR A 109 5.09 6.57 -6.73
N HIS A 110 4.06 6.00 -6.07
CA HIS A 110 3.73 4.58 -6.25
C HIS A 110 3.14 4.30 -7.62
N VAL A 111 2.19 5.13 -8.06
CA VAL A 111 1.54 4.99 -9.37
C VAL A 111 2.56 5.13 -10.49
N ASP A 112 3.42 6.14 -10.45
CA ASP A 112 4.50 6.34 -11.42
C ASP A 112 5.41 5.11 -11.51
N TYR A 113 5.76 4.54 -10.37
CA TYR A 113 6.59 3.34 -10.29
C TYR A 113 5.90 2.13 -10.93
N ILE A 114 4.65 1.81 -10.56
CA ILE A 114 3.96 0.63 -11.09
C ILE A 114 3.61 0.79 -12.56
N VAL A 115 3.19 1.98 -13.00
CA VAL A 115 2.89 2.30 -14.41
C VAL A 115 4.15 2.16 -15.26
N SER A 116 5.26 2.77 -14.85
CA SER A 116 6.55 2.67 -15.53
C SER A 116 7.04 1.22 -15.63
N LYS A 117 6.92 0.46 -14.54
CA LYS A 117 7.32 -0.95 -14.48
C LYS A 117 6.45 -1.82 -15.38
N ALA A 118 5.14 -1.62 -15.36
CA ALA A 118 4.17 -2.35 -16.19
C ALA A 118 4.33 -2.00 -17.67
N ALA A 119 4.49 -0.71 -18.00
CA ALA A 119 4.69 -0.25 -19.37
C ALA A 119 5.94 -0.87 -20.03
N ARG A 120 7.04 -0.99 -19.28
CA ARG A 120 8.24 -1.69 -19.78
C ARG A 120 7.98 -3.16 -20.10
N ARG A 121 7.06 -3.82 -19.39
CA ARG A 121 6.68 -5.22 -19.68
C ARG A 121 5.87 -5.37 -20.96
N LEU A 122 5.25 -4.31 -21.47
CA LEU A 122 4.56 -4.36 -22.77
C LEU A 122 5.51 -4.69 -23.94
N PHE A 123 6.81 -4.46 -23.78
CA PHE A 123 7.79 -4.92 -24.77
C PHE A 123 7.70 -6.44 -24.99
N VAL A 124 7.57 -7.21 -23.92
CA VAL A 124 7.41 -8.68 -24.03
C VAL A 124 6.14 -9.03 -24.79
N ILE A 125 5.03 -8.31 -24.54
CA ILE A 125 3.78 -8.50 -25.28
C ILE A 125 3.99 -8.26 -26.79
N CYS A 126 4.71 -7.18 -27.15
CA CYS A 126 5.03 -6.91 -28.56
C CYS A 126 5.86 -8.03 -29.21
N GLN A 127 6.83 -8.60 -28.48
CA GLN A 127 7.64 -9.71 -29.00
C GLN A 127 6.80 -10.98 -29.21
N LEU A 128 5.89 -11.28 -28.29
CA LEU A 128 5.00 -12.45 -28.42
C LEU A 128 4.03 -12.31 -29.60
N VAL A 129 3.52 -11.08 -29.85
CA VAL A 129 2.70 -10.81 -31.06
C VAL A 129 3.51 -11.05 -32.32
N ARG A 130 4.76 -10.56 -32.37
CA ARG A 130 5.66 -10.77 -33.55
C ARG A 130 6.03 -12.25 -33.76
N ALA A 131 6.13 -13.00 -32.66
CA ALA A 131 6.39 -14.44 -32.68
C ALA A 131 5.17 -15.28 -33.11
N GLY A 132 4.02 -14.65 -33.37
CA GLY A 132 2.80 -15.34 -33.81
C GLY A 132 2.09 -16.13 -32.73
N ILE A 133 2.36 -15.83 -31.43
CA ILE A 133 1.67 -16.48 -30.32
C ILE A 133 0.17 -16.11 -30.35
N SER A 134 -0.69 -17.06 -30.02
CA SER A 134 -2.13 -16.85 -30.00
C SER A 134 -2.53 -15.71 -29.07
N LYS A 135 -3.52 -14.90 -29.46
CA LYS A 135 -4.00 -13.76 -28.67
C LYS A 135 -4.46 -14.18 -27.27
N CYS A 136 -5.09 -15.34 -27.15
CA CYS A 136 -5.48 -15.90 -25.86
C CYS A 136 -4.26 -16.18 -24.96
N GLY A 137 -3.21 -16.80 -25.49
CA GLY A 137 -1.95 -17.02 -24.77
C GLY A 137 -1.30 -15.71 -24.32
N ILE A 138 -1.32 -14.68 -25.19
CA ILE A 138 -0.77 -13.37 -24.84
C ILE A 138 -1.60 -12.67 -23.74
N VAL A 139 -2.92 -12.83 -23.72
CA VAL A 139 -3.77 -12.32 -22.61
C VAL A 139 -3.38 -12.96 -21.29
N LEU A 140 -3.08 -14.25 -21.25
CA LEU A 140 -2.60 -14.93 -20.03
C LEU A 140 -1.25 -14.35 -19.58
N VAL A 141 -0.33 -14.14 -20.52
CA VAL A 141 0.97 -13.50 -20.21
C VAL A 141 0.77 -12.06 -19.73
N TYR A 142 -0.14 -11.29 -20.30
CA TYR A 142 -0.49 -9.96 -19.82
C TYR A 142 -1.00 -10.03 -18.37
N CYS A 143 -1.90 -10.93 -18.05
CA CYS A 143 -2.43 -11.09 -16.70
C CYS A 143 -1.33 -11.39 -15.67
N SER A 144 -0.39 -12.25 -16.01
CA SER A 144 0.68 -12.67 -15.11
C SER A 144 1.83 -11.65 -14.98
N LEU A 145 2.25 -11.02 -16.07
CA LEU A 145 3.44 -10.15 -16.08
C LEU A 145 3.14 -8.67 -15.92
N VAL A 146 2.01 -8.20 -16.44
CA VAL A 146 1.69 -6.76 -16.50
C VAL A 146 0.61 -6.40 -15.47
N ARG A 147 -0.56 -7.06 -15.55
CA ARG A 147 -1.69 -6.78 -14.67
C ARG A 147 -1.35 -7.04 -13.20
N SER A 148 -0.59 -8.10 -12.92
CA SER A 148 -0.12 -8.41 -11.57
C SER A 148 0.66 -7.28 -10.91
N ILE A 149 1.42 -6.47 -11.68
CA ILE A 149 2.11 -5.28 -11.19
C ILE A 149 1.12 -4.18 -10.83
N LEU A 150 0.09 -3.98 -11.67
CA LEU A 150 -0.93 -2.94 -11.53
C LEU A 150 -1.98 -3.24 -10.44
N GLU A 151 -2.02 -4.47 -9.95
CA GLU A 151 -2.94 -4.94 -8.91
C GLU A 151 -2.23 -5.27 -7.58
N TYR A 152 -0.88 -5.34 -7.59
CA TYR A 152 -0.13 -5.71 -6.39
C TYR A 152 -0.46 -4.81 -5.21
N ALA A 153 -0.84 -5.42 -4.09
CA ALA A 153 -1.21 -4.75 -2.84
C ALA A 153 -2.26 -3.62 -3.01
N CYS A 154 -3.13 -3.70 -4.04
CA CYS A 154 -4.10 -2.64 -4.34
C CYS A 154 -5.04 -2.28 -3.17
N PRO A 155 -5.38 -3.15 -2.20
CA PRO A 155 -6.17 -2.72 -1.06
C PRO A 155 -5.52 -1.61 -0.22
N VAL A 156 -4.19 -1.46 -0.28
CA VAL A 156 -3.46 -0.43 0.48
C VAL A 156 -3.62 0.96 -0.15
N TRP A 157 -3.69 1.04 -1.48
CA TRP A 157 -3.55 2.32 -2.19
C TRP A 157 -4.71 2.66 -3.13
N HIS A 158 -5.54 1.69 -3.52
CA HIS A 158 -6.58 1.92 -4.53
C HIS A 158 -7.59 3.00 -4.12
N CYS A 159 -8.08 2.95 -2.88
CA CYS A 159 -9.09 3.91 -2.39
C CYS A 159 -8.56 5.34 -2.29
N GLY A 160 -7.24 5.53 -2.15
CA GLY A 160 -6.59 6.83 -2.09
C GLY A 160 -6.19 7.42 -3.45
N LEU A 161 -6.50 6.74 -4.56
CA LEU A 161 -6.15 7.23 -5.90
C LEU A 161 -7.00 8.41 -6.34
N LYS A 162 -6.35 9.38 -6.97
CA LYS A 162 -7.05 10.39 -7.78
C LYS A 162 -7.54 9.77 -9.08
N LYS A 163 -8.59 10.36 -9.67
CA LYS A 163 -9.14 9.90 -10.97
C LYS A 163 -8.08 9.87 -12.08
N SER A 164 -7.18 10.86 -12.11
CA SER A 164 -6.06 10.89 -13.08
C SER A 164 -5.15 9.67 -12.93
N GLN A 165 -4.76 9.33 -11.70
CA GLN A 165 -3.91 8.18 -11.40
C GLN A 165 -4.56 6.84 -11.77
N SER A 166 -5.87 6.71 -11.52
CA SER A 166 -6.63 5.54 -11.97
C SER A 166 -6.63 5.43 -13.49
N LEU A 167 -6.78 6.55 -14.21
CA LEU A 167 -6.71 6.58 -15.68
C LEU A 167 -5.32 6.25 -16.22
N GLU A 168 -4.25 6.66 -15.55
CA GLU A 168 -2.86 6.32 -15.90
C GLU A 168 -2.60 4.82 -15.82
N THR A 169 -3.06 4.16 -14.76
CA THR A 169 -2.97 2.70 -14.65
C THR A 169 -3.77 2.00 -15.74
N GLU A 170 -4.99 2.49 -16.03
CA GLU A 170 -5.86 1.97 -17.08
C GLU A 170 -5.26 2.14 -18.48
N ALA A 171 -4.50 3.21 -18.72
CA ALA A 171 -3.84 3.47 -20.00
C ALA A 171 -2.85 2.35 -20.40
N VAL A 172 -2.22 1.70 -19.41
CA VAL A 172 -1.34 0.54 -19.69
C VAL A 172 -2.13 -0.64 -20.24
N GLN A 173 -3.29 -0.96 -19.67
CA GLN A 173 -4.17 -2.01 -20.18
C GLN A 173 -4.71 -1.66 -21.56
N LYS A 174 -5.17 -0.42 -21.75
CA LYS A 174 -5.61 0.07 -23.07
C LYS A 174 -4.54 -0.10 -24.13
N ARG A 175 -3.29 0.26 -23.80
CA ARG A 175 -2.15 0.11 -24.70
C ARG A 175 -1.90 -1.36 -25.05
N CYS A 176 -1.95 -2.26 -24.05
CA CYS A 176 -1.81 -3.70 -24.29
C CYS A 176 -2.89 -4.21 -25.27
N LEU A 177 -4.15 -3.90 -25.00
CA LEU A 177 -5.27 -4.35 -25.84
C LEU A 177 -5.22 -3.76 -27.24
N ARG A 178 -4.73 -2.52 -27.41
CA ARG A 178 -4.52 -1.93 -28.75
C ARG A 178 -3.43 -2.66 -29.53
N ILE A 179 -2.40 -3.18 -28.88
CA ILE A 179 -1.36 -4.00 -29.54
C ILE A 179 -1.96 -5.32 -30.03
N LEU A 180 -2.88 -5.93 -29.29
CA LEU A 180 -3.51 -7.20 -29.65
C LEU A 180 -4.65 -7.04 -30.67
N TYR A 181 -5.40 -5.95 -30.56
CA TYR A 181 -6.63 -5.68 -31.31
C TYR A 181 -6.64 -4.21 -31.78
N PRO A 182 -5.81 -3.85 -32.80
CA PRO A 182 -5.64 -2.46 -33.22
C PRO A 182 -6.94 -1.85 -33.78
N ASP A 183 -7.80 -2.68 -34.39
CA ASP A 183 -9.01 -2.25 -35.07
C ASP A 183 -10.25 -2.19 -34.14
N LEU A 184 -10.10 -2.59 -32.89
CA LEU A 184 -11.21 -2.64 -31.95
C LEU A 184 -11.21 -1.45 -30.98
N SER A 185 -12.41 -1.02 -30.61
CA SER A 185 -12.57 -0.13 -29.47
C SER A 185 -12.13 -0.81 -28.18
N TYR A 186 -11.73 -0.02 -27.17
CA TYR A 186 -11.30 -0.57 -25.89
C TYR A 186 -12.40 -1.44 -25.24
N ALA A 187 -13.65 -1.01 -25.31
CA ALA A 187 -14.78 -1.76 -24.76
C ALA A 187 -14.96 -3.12 -25.45
N ASN A 188 -14.88 -3.15 -26.77
CA ASN A 188 -14.98 -4.40 -27.53
C ASN A 188 -13.82 -5.33 -27.24
N ALA A 189 -12.59 -4.79 -27.12
CA ALA A 189 -11.40 -5.58 -26.78
C ALA A 189 -11.51 -6.19 -25.37
N LEU A 190 -12.05 -5.46 -24.38
CA LEU A 190 -12.36 -6.01 -23.06
C LEU A 190 -13.36 -7.18 -23.14
N SER A 191 -14.47 -6.97 -23.88
CA SER A 191 -15.50 -8.02 -24.03
C SER A 191 -14.95 -9.30 -24.65
N ILE A 192 -14.14 -9.18 -25.73
CA ILE A 192 -13.55 -10.34 -26.43
C ILE A 192 -12.52 -11.07 -25.54
N THR A 193 -11.74 -10.32 -24.76
CA THR A 193 -10.70 -10.91 -23.90
C THR A 193 -11.23 -11.40 -22.55
N GLY A 194 -12.45 -11.04 -22.19
CA GLY A 194 -13.01 -11.32 -20.86
C GLY A 194 -12.31 -10.53 -19.72
N LEU A 195 -11.57 -9.47 -20.07
CA LEU A 195 -10.91 -8.64 -19.09
C LEU A 195 -11.85 -7.56 -18.57
N GLU A 196 -11.82 -7.38 -17.27
CA GLU A 196 -12.48 -6.25 -16.60
C GLU A 196 -11.61 -4.99 -16.66
N ARG A 197 -12.21 -3.83 -16.47
CA ARG A 197 -11.45 -2.60 -16.22
C ARG A 197 -10.63 -2.75 -14.94
N LEU A 198 -9.46 -2.14 -14.90
CA LEU A 198 -8.57 -2.25 -13.74
C LEU A 198 -9.13 -1.59 -12.49
N ASP A 199 -9.89 -0.48 -12.64
CA ASP A 199 -10.54 0.17 -11.51
C ASP A 199 -11.64 -0.71 -10.88
N GLU A 200 -12.52 -1.30 -11.68
CA GLU A 200 -13.58 -2.22 -11.24
C GLU A 200 -12.98 -3.47 -10.57
N ARG A 201 -11.95 -4.02 -11.19
CA ARG A 201 -11.28 -5.20 -10.67
C ARG A 201 -10.56 -4.94 -9.35
N ARG A 202 -9.83 -3.83 -9.22
CA ARG A 202 -9.19 -3.46 -7.95
C ARG A 202 -10.23 -3.23 -6.86
N GLU A 203 -11.34 -2.59 -7.18
CA GLU A 203 -12.44 -2.43 -6.23
C GLU A 203 -13.00 -3.80 -5.79
N SER A 204 -13.18 -4.74 -6.71
CA SER A 204 -13.60 -6.10 -6.37
C SER A 204 -12.62 -6.79 -5.40
N ILE A 205 -11.31 -6.61 -5.60
CA ILE A 205 -10.26 -7.15 -4.71
C ILE A 205 -10.35 -6.50 -3.31
N VAL A 206 -10.51 -5.19 -3.25
CA VAL A 206 -10.68 -4.44 -1.99
C VAL A 206 -11.92 -4.91 -1.23
N ARG A 207 -13.05 -5.03 -1.91
CA ARG A 207 -14.32 -5.52 -1.33
C ARG A 207 -14.19 -6.95 -0.80
N LYS A 208 -13.47 -7.83 -1.51
CA LYS A 208 -13.21 -9.20 -1.04
C LYS A 208 -12.40 -9.18 0.25
N LEU A 209 -11.32 -8.40 0.31
CA LEU A 209 -10.50 -8.27 1.52
C LEU A 209 -11.34 -7.69 2.69
N PHE A 210 -12.13 -6.66 2.44
CA PHE A 210 -13.01 -6.09 3.46
C PHE A 210 -14.00 -7.12 4.00
N ASN A 211 -14.60 -7.92 3.13
CA ASN A 211 -15.51 -9.00 3.55
C ASN A 211 -14.80 -10.10 4.38
N GLN A 212 -13.55 -10.40 4.07
CA GLN A 212 -12.72 -11.29 4.89
C GLN A 212 -12.40 -10.67 6.25
N ALA A 213 -12.04 -9.38 6.27
CA ALA A 213 -11.72 -8.64 7.49
C ALA A 213 -12.91 -8.52 8.48
N LYS A 214 -14.16 -8.64 7.99
CA LYS A 214 -15.35 -8.70 8.86
C LYS A 214 -15.39 -9.95 9.76
N ASN A 215 -14.65 -11.00 9.41
CA ASN A 215 -14.56 -12.18 10.26
C ASN A 215 -13.79 -11.80 11.55
N PRO A 216 -14.33 -12.06 12.76
CA PRO A 216 -13.67 -11.78 14.03
C PRO A 216 -12.29 -12.44 14.17
N ASP A 217 -12.08 -13.60 13.55
CA ASP A 217 -10.81 -14.34 13.59
C ASP A 217 -9.74 -13.78 12.64
N HIS A 218 -10.11 -12.81 11.79
CA HIS A 218 -9.17 -12.21 10.84
C HIS A 218 -8.37 -11.08 11.50
N ASP A 219 -7.05 -11.07 11.34
CA ASP A 219 -6.16 -10.09 11.97
C ASP A 219 -6.53 -8.63 11.68
N LEU A 220 -7.07 -8.35 10.48
CA LEU A 220 -7.51 -7.01 10.11
C LEU A 220 -8.84 -6.61 10.75
N ASN A 221 -9.57 -7.52 11.40
CA ASN A 221 -10.83 -7.18 12.08
C ASN A 221 -10.62 -6.10 13.16
N LYS A 222 -9.50 -6.15 13.85
CA LYS A 222 -9.10 -5.20 14.89
C LYS A 222 -8.91 -3.77 14.37
N LEU A 223 -8.73 -3.60 13.06
CA LEU A 223 -8.53 -2.31 12.41
C LEU A 223 -9.84 -1.72 11.87
N LEU A 224 -10.93 -2.50 11.87
CA LEU A 224 -12.21 -2.00 11.41
C LEU A 224 -12.80 -1.01 12.43
N PRO A 225 -13.52 0.04 11.95
CA PRO A 225 -14.25 0.95 12.82
C PRO A 225 -15.31 0.22 13.65
N HIS A 226 -15.75 0.83 14.74
CA HIS A 226 -16.84 0.29 15.55
C HIS A 226 -18.13 0.16 14.74
N LYS A 227 -18.86 -0.94 14.95
CA LYS A 227 -20.18 -1.13 14.33
C LYS A 227 -21.20 -0.16 14.91
N ASN A 228 -22.03 0.42 14.07
CA ASN A 228 -23.09 1.37 14.49
C ASN A 228 -24.20 0.73 15.32
N SER A 229 -24.28 -0.60 15.40
CA SER A 229 -25.24 -1.32 16.24
C SER A 229 -25.08 -1.05 17.75
N ASP A 230 -23.91 -0.55 18.16
CA ASP A 230 -23.60 -0.31 19.59
C ASP A 230 -24.03 1.09 20.07
N THR A 231 -24.51 1.94 19.16
CA THR A 231 -25.06 3.26 19.49
C THR A 231 -26.50 3.35 18.97
N TYR A 232 -27.45 3.48 19.91
CA TYR A 232 -28.86 3.72 19.57
C TYR A 232 -28.99 5.03 18.79
N LYS A 233 -29.10 4.92 17.47
CA LYS A 233 -29.42 6.03 16.57
C LYS A 233 -30.70 5.68 15.82
N PRO A 234 -31.66 6.63 15.68
CA PRO A 234 -32.84 6.39 14.85
C PRO A 234 -32.43 5.99 13.43
N VAL A 235 -33.11 4.99 12.89
CA VAL A 235 -32.89 4.47 11.54
C VAL A 235 -33.14 5.60 10.54
N THR A 236 -32.06 6.23 10.07
CA THR A 236 -32.10 7.16 8.93
C THR A 236 -31.82 6.39 7.64
N ARG A 237 -32.19 6.96 6.51
CA ARG A 237 -32.08 6.29 5.18
C ARG A 237 -30.66 5.80 4.81
N ASP A 238 -29.62 6.30 5.48
CA ASP A 238 -28.21 5.92 5.26
C ASP A 238 -27.62 5.22 6.48
N CYS A 239 -28.14 4.04 6.81
CA CYS A 239 -27.57 3.19 7.85
C CYS A 239 -26.37 2.41 7.32
N TYR A 240 -25.17 2.98 7.47
CA TYR A 240 -23.94 2.23 7.26
C TYR A 240 -23.65 1.32 8.48
N PRO A 241 -23.22 0.07 8.27
CA PRO A 241 -22.96 -0.87 9.38
C PRO A 241 -21.76 -0.45 10.25
N TYR A 242 -20.90 0.41 9.75
CA TYR A 242 -19.72 0.93 10.45
C TYR A 242 -19.76 2.44 10.56
N THR A 243 -19.14 2.99 11.62
CA THR A 243 -18.99 4.43 11.78
C THR A 243 -18.00 4.96 10.73
N ILE A 244 -18.48 5.78 9.78
CA ILE A 244 -17.61 6.42 8.79
C ILE A 244 -16.99 7.67 9.43
N PRO A 245 -15.64 7.76 9.50
CA PRO A 245 -14.97 8.96 9.98
C PRO A 245 -15.33 10.16 9.10
N LYS A 246 -15.59 11.32 9.72
CA LYS A 246 -15.85 12.56 8.96
C LYS A 246 -14.60 12.95 8.19
N ALA A 247 -14.64 12.82 6.89
CA ALA A 247 -13.57 13.26 6.00
C ALA A 247 -13.49 14.79 5.97
N ARG A 248 -12.34 15.35 6.36
CA ARG A 248 -12.07 16.79 6.25
C ARG A 248 -11.39 17.18 4.94
N THR A 249 -10.89 16.20 4.19
CA THR A 249 -10.22 16.38 2.89
C THR A 249 -10.73 15.34 1.90
N SER A 250 -10.65 15.64 0.62
CA SER A 250 -11.00 14.69 -0.44
C SER A 250 -10.17 13.38 -0.36
N SER A 251 -8.92 13.48 0.08
CA SER A 251 -8.05 12.31 0.25
C SER A 251 -8.49 11.39 1.38
N SER A 252 -9.02 11.93 2.48
CA SER A 252 -9.54 11.11 3.58
C SER A 252 -10.96 10.60 3.33
N GLY A 253 -11.73 11.23 2.42
CA GLY A 253 -13.06 10.76 2.01
C GLY A 253 -13.04 9.51 1.15
N HIS A 254 -11.88 9.19 0.56
CA HIS A 254 -11.66 7.99 -0.25
C HIS A 254 -10.78 6.95 0.44
N SER A 255 -10.39 7.19 1.70
CA SER A 255 -9.66 6.17 2.45
C SER A 255 -10.58 4.99 2.78
N PHE A 256 -9.96 3.83 2.88
CA PHE A 256 -10.60 2.56 3.16
C PHE A 256 -11.39 2.60 4.49
N VAL A 257 -12.71 2.64 4.41
CA VAL A 257 -13.66 2.31 5.48
C VAL A 257 -14.82 1.51 4.89
#